data_c862ca7bd1a9bab17d9d5e194e1c3254
#
_entry.id   c862ca7bd1a9bab17d9d5e194e1c3254
#
_cell.length_a   1.000
_cell.length_b   1.000
_cell.length_c   1.000
_cell.angle_alpha   90.00
_cell.angle_beta   90.00
_cell.angle_gamma   90.00
#
_symmetry.space_group_name_H-M   'P 1'
#
loop_
_entity.id
_entity.type
_entity.pdbx_description
1 polymer ?
#
loop_
_entity_poly.entity_id
_entity_poly.type
_entity_poly.pdbx_seq_one_letter_code
_entity_poly.pdbx_strand_id
1 'polypeptide(L)'
;MRVMLGITGASGAPYATRILRALSDHGADVGVCASAAGRQVIALEIYGDRGMDGGDALERFVADHGSPDTRIWAERDYSAPYASGSSRTDAVIVCPCSMASIGTIVAGAEANLIHRAAGVQLKERRKLVVVPRETPLSSIHLENLLRLRNAGADVIAAMPAFYHLPQTIDDLVAFVAGRVLDSIGVDVTLHERWGESQVGAP
;
A
#
# COMPACT_ATOMS: atom_id res chain seq x y z
N MET A 1 6.43 14.98 3.71
CA MET A 1 5.86 13.85 4.48
C MET A 1 6.72 12.63 4.24
N ARG A 2 6.93 11.77 5.26
CA ARG A 2 7.68 10.51 5.12
C ARG A 2 6.74 9.32 5.14
N VAL A 3 6.77 8.52 4.10
CA VAL A 3 5.86 7.37 3.92
C VAL A 3 6.66 6.10 3.63
N MET A 4 6.24 4.98 4.21
CA MET A 4 6.70 3.66 3.78
C MET A 4 5.60 2.97 2.97
N LEU A 5 5.95 2.48 1.80
CA LEU A 5 5.10 1.59 0.99
C LEU A 5 5.61 0.15 1.12
N GLY A 6 4.85 -0.68 1.80
CA GLY A 6 5.07 -2.11 1.93
C GLY A 6 4.28 -2.88 0.88
N ILE A 7 4.91 -3.81 0.16
CA ILE A 7 4.26 -4.63 -0.88
C ILE A 7 4.35 -6.10 -0.49
N THR A 8 3.21 -6.77 -0.38
CA THR A 8 3.18 -8.18 0.02
C THR A 8 2.55 -9.07 -1.05
N GLY A 9 2.46 -10.37 -0.79
CA GLY A 9 2.14 -11.40 -1.79
C GLY A 9 0.66 -11.52 -2.18
N ALA A 10 -0.15 -10.47 -2.02
CA ALA A 10 -1.49 -10.43 -2.60
C ALA A 10 -1.45 -9.86 -4.01
N SER A 11 -2.33 -10.31 -4.92
CA SER A 11 -2.52 -9.67 -6.22
C SER A 11 -3.04 -8.24 -6.03
N GLY A 12 -2.53 -7.29 -6.83
CA GLY A 12 -2.88 -5.87 -6.73
C GLY A 12 -1.67 -4.93 -6.81
N ALA A 13 -0.55 -5.36 -7.42
CA ALA A 13 0.61 -4.49 -7.67
C ALA A 13 0.27 -3.20 -8.43
N PRO A 14 -0.71 -3.15 -9.35
CA PRO A 14 -1.14 -1.89 -9.98
C PRO A 14 -1.59 -0.82 -8.99
N TYR A 15 -2.21 -1.19 -7.85
CA TYR A 15 -2.54 -0.22 -6.80
C TYR A 15 -1.29 0.41 -6.19
N ALA A 16 -0.26 -0.42 -5.90
CA ALA A 16 1.02 0.07 -5.39
C ALA A 16 1.72 1.00 -6.38
N THR A 17 1.66 0.68 -7.69
CA THR A 17 2.17 1.55 -8.76
C THR A 17 1.55 2.94 -8.70
N ARG A 18 0.23 3.01 -8.64
CA ARG A 18 -0.50 4.28 -8.65
C ARG A 18 -0.24 5.10 -7.38
N ILE A 19 -0.18 4.42 -6.22
CA ILE A 19 0.15 5.06 -4.94
C ILE A 19 1.59 5.61 -4.97
N LEU A 20 2.57 4.82 -5.43
CA LEU A 20 3.96 5.25 -5.46
C LEU A 20 4.15 6.47 -6.35
N ARG A 21 3.58 6.48 -7.56
CA ARG A 21 3.62 7.63 -8.47
C ARG A 21 3.03 8.87 -7.83
N ALA A 22 1.83 8.77 -7.27
CA ALA A 22 1.17 9.92 -6.67
C ALA A 22 1.93 10.48 -5.46
N LEU A 23 2.53 9.63 -4.63
CA LEU A 23 3.38 10.06 -3.51
C LEU A 23 4.66 10.76 -4.02
N SER A 24 5.27 10.23 -5.10
CA SER A 24 6.46 10.81 -5.72
C SER A 24 6.15 12.18 -6.34
N ASP A 25 5.04 12.29 -7.08
CA ASP A 25 4.58 13.55 -7.67
C ASP A 25 4.24 14.60 -6.61
N HIS A 26 3.77 14.14 -5.44
CA HIS A 26 3.49 15.01 -4.28
C HIS A 26 4.77 15.42 -3.52
N GLY A 27 5.95 14.91 -3.88
CA GLY A 27 7.22 15.22 -3.22
C GLY A 27 7.40 14.56 -1.85
N ALA A 28 6.77 13.41 -1.62
CA ALA A 28 6.93 12.67 -0.38
C ALA A 28 8.30 11.94 -0.33
N ASP A 29 8.90 11.86 0.88
CA ASP A 29 10.05 11.00 1.17
C ASP A 29 9.55 9.55 1.29
N VAL A 30 9.70 8.76 0.21
CA VAL A 30 9.13 7.41 0.13
C VAL A 30 10.20 6.34 0.26
N GLY A 31 9.98 5.41 1.22
CA GLY A 31 10.71 4.15 1.26
C GLY A 31 9.82 2.99 0.81
N VAL A 32 10.36 2.16 -0.05
CA VAL A 32 9.65 0.96 -0.56
C VAL A 32 10.30 -0.29 0.02
N CYS A 33 9.48 -1.21 0.51
CA CYS A 33 9.90 -2.53 0.93
C CYS A 33 8.92 -3.58 0.39
N ALA A 34 9.43 -4.62 -0.25
CA ALA A 34 8.60 -5.72 -0.74
C ALA A 34 9.03 -7.06 -0.14
N SER A 35 8.07 -7.85 0.33
CA SER A 35 8.33 -9.24 0.72
C SER A 35 8.73 -10.08 -0.50
N ALA A 36 9.33 -11.26 -0.28
CA ALA A 36 9.68 -12.16 -1.36
C ALA A 36 8.49 -12.44 -2.30
N ALA A 37 7.30 -12.73 -1.73
CA ALA A 37 6.08 -12.91 -2.52
C ALA A 37 5.60 -11.61 -3.19
N GLY A 38 5.79 -10.44 -2.55
CA GLY A 38 5.46 -9.14 -3.13
C GLY A 38 6.28 -8.83 -4.37
N ARG A 39 7.58 -9.16 -4.36
CA ARG A 39 8.46 -9.02 -5.53
C ARG A 39 8.03 -9.91 -6.71
N GLN A 40 7.59 -11.15 -6.42
CA GLN A 40 7.03 -12.03 -7.45
C GLN A 40 5.73 -11.47 -8.05
N VAL A 41 4.87 -10.87 -7.23
CA VAL A 41 3.65 -10.21 -7.71
C VAL A 41 3.98 -9.01 -8.60
N ILE A 42 4.98 -8.20 -8.25
CA ILE A 42 5.47 -7.10 -9.09
C ILE A 42 5.96 -7.64 -10.45
N ALA A 43 6.84 -8.66 -10.45
CA ALA A 43 7.39 -9.26 -11.67
C ALA A 43 6.27 -9.74 -12.59
N LEU A 44 5.27 -10.42 -12.04
CA LEU A 44 4.17 -10.98 -12.81
C LEU A 44 3.16 -9.92 -13.28
N GLU A 45 2.66 -9.08 -12.36
CA GLU A 45 1.50 -8.22 -12.65
C GLU A 45 1.89 -6.92 -13.36
N ILE A 46 3.10 -6.40 -13.13
CA ILE A 46 3.57 -5.17 -13.78
C ILE A 46 4.37 -5.47 -15.04
N TYR A 47 5.21 -6.50 -15.01
CA TYR A 47 6.12 -6.79 -16.12
C TYR A 47 5.73 -8.03 -16.96
N GLY A 48 4.74 -8.81 -16.52
CA GLY A 48 4.32 -10.04 -17.23
C GLY A 48 5.37 -11.15 -17.20
N ASP A 49 6.41 -11.03 -16.38
CA ASP A 49 7.56 -11.93 -16.37
C ASP A 49 7.64 -12.74 -15.07
N ARG A 50 7.33 -14.04 -15.18
CA ARG A 50 7.41 -14.99 -14.05
C ARG A 50 8.84 -15.41 -13.71
N GLY A 51 9.78 -15.23 -14.64
CA GLY A 51 11.18 -15.61 -14.48
C GLY A 51 12.09 -14.49 -13.99
N MET A 52 11.57 -13.25 -13.91
CA MET A 52 12.33 -12.09 -13.45
C MET A 52 12.78 -12.29 -12.01
N ASP A 53 14.05 -11.99 -11.70
CA ASP A 53 14.52 -11.96 -10.32
C ASP A 53 13.74 -10.94 -9.50
N GLY A 54 13.41 -11.31 -8.29
CA GLY A 54 12.57 -10.45 -7.45
C GLY A 54 13.27 -9.16 -7.01
N GLY A 55 14.60 -9.13 -6.93
CA GLY A 55 15.40 -7.93 -6.70
C GLY A 55 15.29 -6.99 -7.88
N ASP A 56 15.56 -7.49 -9.09
CA ASP A 56 15.47 -6.75 -10.35
C ASP A 56 14.06 -6.17 -10.55
N ALA A 57 13.03 -6.97 -10.25
CA ALA A 57 11.63 -6.53 -10.36
C ALA A 57 11.33 -5.33 -9.45
N LEU A 58 11.83 -5.34 -8.21
CA LEU A 58 11.61 -4.24 -7.27
C LEU A 58 12.42 -3.00 -7.66
N GLU A 59 13.69 -3.17 -8.06
CA GLU A 59 14.53 -2.06 -8.53
C GLU A 59 13.91 -1.37 -9.73
N ARG A 60 13.48 -2.14 -10.73
CA ARG A 60 12.80 -1.63 -11.92
C ARG A 60 11.47 -0.95 -11.56
N PHE A 61 10.69 -1.54 -10.66
CA PHE A 61 9.43 -0.96 -10.19
C PHE A 61 9.64 0.43 -9.60
N VAL A 62 10.66 0.60 -8.76
CA VAL A 62 10.98 1.90 -8.15
C VAL A 62 11.55 2.87 -9.19
N ALA A 63 12.37 2.42 -10.11
CA ALA A 63 12.90 3.26 -11.18
C ALA A 63 11.79 3.77 -12.14
N ASP A 64 10.80 2.92 -12.46
CA ASP A 64 9.72 3.27 -13.39
C ASP A 64 8.63 4.14 -12.76
N HIS A 65 8.47 4.08 -11.42
CA HIS A 65 7.28 4.65 -10.76
C HIS A 65 7.58 5.55 -9.55
N GLY A 66 8.79 5.50 -9.01
CA GLY A 66 9.23 6.34 -7.90
C GLY A 66 9.89 7.63 -8.36
N SER A 67 10.26 8.47 -7.40
CA SER A 67 11.15 9.62 -7.62
C SER A 67 12.62 9.19 -7.49
N PRO A 68 13.60 9.99 -7.95
CA PRO A 68 15.02 9.71 -7.77
C PRO A 68 15.44 9.54 -6.30
N ASP A 69 14.68 10.11 -5.37
CA ASP A 69 14.93 10.03 -3.92
C ASP A 69 14.23 8.83 -3.26
N THR A 70 13.42 8.08 -4.01
CA THR A 70 12.74 6.88 -3.49
C THR A 70 13.76 5.80 -3.13
N ARG A 71 13.70 5.31 -1.88
CA ARG A 71 14.66 4.32 -1.36
C ARG A 71 14.05 2.94 -1.26
N ILE A 72 14.80 1.94 -1.69
CA ILE A 72 14.45 0.54 -1.49
C ILE A 72 15.08 0.07 -0.18
N TRP A 73 14.29 -0.62 0.65
CA TRP A 73 14.72 -1.23 1.89
C TRP A 73 14.54 -2.74 1.82
N ALA A 74 15.58 -3.49 2.19
CA ALA A 74 15.45 -4.93 2.29
C ALA A 74 14.48 -5.31 3.42
N GLU A 75 13.76 -6.41 3.26
CA GLU A 75 12.74 -6.83 4.23
C GLU A 75 13.29 -7.20 5.63
N ARG A 76 14.61 -7.37 5.75
CA ARG A 76 15.30 -7.64 7.01
C ARG A 76 16.23 -6.50 7.44
N ASP A 77 16.16 -5.35 6.80
CA ASP A 77 16.94 -4.19 7.16
C ASP A 77 16.21 -3.34 8.21
N TYR A 78 16.45 -3.66 9.47
CA TYR A 78 15.90 -2.94 10.61
C TYR A 78 16.65 -1.64 10.94
N SER A 79 17.67 -1.24 10.16
CA SER A 79 18.28 0.10 10.25
C SER A 79 17.39 1.17 9.59
N ALA A 80 16.40 0.76 8.81
CA ALA A 80 15.44 1.64 8.18
C ALA A 80 14.69 2.52 9.21
N PRO A 81 14.41 3.80 8.90
CA PRO A 81 13.76 4.72 9.84
C PRO A 81 12.37 4.25 10.27
N TYR A 82 11.74 3.39 9.49
CA TYR A 82 10.41 2.82 9.76
C TYR A 82 10.40 1.78 10.88
N ALA A 83 11.57 1.24 11.23
CA ALA A 83 11.69 0.20 12.25
C ALA A 83 11.66 0.74 13.70
N SER A 84 11.72 2.05 13.89
CA SER A 84 11.76 2.68 15.22
C SER A 84 10.70 3.74 15.43
N GLY A 85 10.02 3.69 16.57
CA GLY A 85 9.05 4.72 16.97
C GLY A 85 9.68 6.09 17.25
N SER A 86 10.99 6.16 17.55
CA SER A 86 11.70 7.41 17.72
C SER A 86 11.91 8.17 16.39
N SER A 87 11.88 7.46 15.27
CA SER A 87 11.88 8.08 13.95
C SER A 87 10.48 8.55 13.57
N ARG A 88 10.39 9.75 12.99
CA ARG A 88 9.11 10.30 12.53
C ARG A 88 8.77 9.73 11.16
N THR A 89 7.74 8.89 11.12
CA THR A 89 7.11 8.36 9.91
C THR A 89 5.65 8.79 9.94
N ASP A 90 5.21 9.49 8.91
CA ASP A 90 3.85 10.05 8.87
C ASP A 90 2.82 8.97 8.55
N ALA A 91 3.16 8.05 7.65
CA ALA A 91 2.29 6.93 7.31
C ALA A 91 3.07 5.67 6.88
N VAL A 92 2.49 4.51 7.15
CA VAL A 92 2.87 3.23 6.55
C VAL A 92 1.67 2.70 5.77
N ILE A 93 1.87 2.42 4.49
CA ILE A 93 0.88 1.84 3.59
C ILE A 93 1.34 0.44 3.25
N VAL A 94 0.50 -0.58 3.46
CA VAL A 94 0.77 -1.94 2.99
C VAL A 94 -0.20 -2.25 1.86
N CYS A 95 0.28 -2.16 0.63
CA CYS A 95 -0.51 -2.29 -0.59
C CYS A 95 0.26 -3.00 -1.71
N PRO A 96 -0.25 -4.11 -2.24
CA PRO A 96 -1.35 -4.89 -1.68
C PRO A 96 -0.94 -5.59 -0.37
N CYS A 97 -1.92 -5.88 0.48
CA CYS A 97 -1.69 -6.57 1.75
C CYS A 97 -2.29 -7.98 1.72
N SER A 98 -1.44 -9.00 1.86
CA SER A 98 -1.91 -10.38 1.95
C SER A 98 -2.55 -10.68 3.31
N MET A 99 -3.49 -11.62 3.35
CA MET A 99 -4.12 -12.04 4.61
C MET A 99 -3.11 -12.66 5.60
N ALA A 100 -2.04 -13.27 5.09
CA ALA A 100 -0.92 -13.73 5.93
C ALA A 100 -0.22 -12.56 6.65
N SER A 101 0.04 -11.46 5.94
CA SER A 101 0.61 -10.25 6.54
C SER A 101 -0.34 -9.62 7.56
N ILE A 102 -1.64 -9.57 7.28
CA ILE A 102 -2.66 -9.10 8.23
C ILE A 102 -2.65 -9.95 9.49
N GLY A 103 -2.67 -11.29 9.35
CA GLY A 103 -2.61 -12.20 10.48
C GLY A 103 -1.35 -12.00 11.34
N THR A 104 -0.21 -11.79 10.69
CA THR A 104 1.08 -11.54 11.36
C THR A 104 1.06 -10.23 12.13
N ILE A 105 0.58 -9.14 11.53
CA ILE A 105 0.48 -7.82 12.18
C ILE A 105 -0.49 -7.89 13.38
N VAL A 106 -1.65 -8.52 13.21
CA VAL A 106 -2.66 -8.67 14.27
C VAL A 106 -2.14 -9.50 15.45
N ALA A 107 -1.30 -10.49 15.16
CA ALA A 107 -0.65 -11.29 16.21
C ALA A 107 0.48 -10.52 16.95
N GLY A 108 0.84 -9.30 16.48
CA GLY A 108 1.98 -8.55 17.01
C GLY A 108 3.32 -9.14 16.63
N ALA A 109 3.38 -10.01 15.63
CA ALA A 109 4.60 -10.62 15.16
C ALA A 109 5.33 -9.69 14.17
N GLU A 110 6.65 -9.57 14.33
CA GLU A 110 7.49 -8.66 13.55
C GLU A 110 8.43 -9.46 12.65
N ALA A 111 7.86 -10.26 11.74
CA ALA A 111 8.60 -11.21 10.92
C ALA A 111 9.51 -10.54 9.88
N ASN A 112 9.26 -9.31 9.53
CA ASN A 112 10.06 -8.51 8.59
C ASN A 112 9.85 -7.01 8.81
N LEU A 113 10.53 -6.16 8.04
CA LEU A 113 10.45 -4.70 8.14
C LEU A 113 9.03 -4.16 7.91
N ILE A 114 8.24 -4.77 7.02
CA ILE A 114 6.85 -4.34 6.76
C ILE A 114 5.99 -4.53 8.02
N HIS A 115 6.08 -5.72 8.64
CA HIS A 115 5.34 -6.02 9.86
C HIS A 115 5.83 -5.18 11.04
N ARG A 116 7.16 -4.98 11.15
CA ARG A 116 7.75 -4.09 12.16
C ARG A 116 7.26 -2.67 12.01
N ALA A 117 7.29 -2.09 10.82
CA ALA A 117 6.82 -0.74 10.55
C ALA A 117 5.32 -0.59 10.87
N ALA A 118 4.50 -1.57 10.50
CA ALA A 118 3.08 -1.60 10.88
C ALA A 118 2.89 -1.62 12.39
N GLY A 119 3.61 -2.46 13.12
CA GLY A 119 3.58 -2.52 14.59
C GLY A 119 4.03 -1.19 15.23
N VAL A 120 5.05 -0.54 14.66
CA VAL A 120 5.49 0.79 15.10
C VAL A 120 4.37 1.82 14.95
N GLN A 121 3.69 1.87 13.80
CA GLN A 121 2.60 2.81 13.60
C GLN A 121 1.46 2.60 14.60
N LEU A 122 1.07 1.36 14.83
CA LEU A 122 0.00 1.03 15.78
C LEU A 122 0.36 1.45 17.22
N LYS A 123 1.57 1.10 17.71
CA LYS A 123 1.97 1.45 19.08
C LYS A 123 2.18 2.94 19.31
N GLU A 124 2.62 3.66 18.26
CA GLU A 124 2.80 5.12 18.30
C GLU A 124 1.51 5.89 17.95
N ARG A 125 0.40 5.18 17.68
CA ARG A 125 -0.90 5.74 17.26
C ARG A 125 -0.76 6.66 16.04
N ARG A 126 0.08 6.23 15.09
CA ARG A 126 0.30 6.89 13.81
C ARG A 126 -0.46 6.18 12.70
N LYS A 127 -0.47 6.77 11.52
CA LYS A 127 -1.25 6.28 10.38
C LYS A 127 -0.69 4.98 9.83
N LEU A 128 -1.46 3.90 9.92
CA LEU A 128 -1.28 2.64 9.22
C LEU A 128 -2.45 2.42 8.28
N VAL A 129 -2.18 2.23 7.00
CA VAL A 129 -3.18 1.88 5.99
C VAL A 129 -2.84 0.50 5.45
N VAL A 130 -3.80 -0.40 5.43
CA VAL A 130 -3.66 -1.71 4.80
C VAL A 130 -4.69 -1.86 3.68
N VAL A 131 -4.24 -2.40 2.54
CA VAL A 131 -5.07 -2.62 1.35
C VAL A 131 -5.19 -4.11 1.09
N PRO A 132 -6.08 -4.82 1.83
CA PRO A 132 -6.25 -6.26 1.65
C PRO A 132 -6.86 -6.58 0.29
N ARG A 133 -6.38 -7.67 -0.34
CA ARG A 133 -6.99 -8.28 -1.52
C ARG A 133 -7.04 -9.79 -1.34
N GLU A 134 -8.24 -10.31 -1.21
CA GLU A 134 -8.54 -11.73 -1.05
C GLU A 134 -9.98 -12.04 -1.45
N THR A 135 -10.21 -13.20 -2.06
CA THR A 135 -11.53 -13.72 -2.40
C THR A 135 -11.48 -15.24 -2.51
N PRO A 136 -12.38 -16.01 -1.83
CA PRO A 136 -13.32 -15.55 -0.79
C PRO A 136 -12.62 -15.27 0.55
N LEU A 137 -13.28 -14.52 1.43
CA LEU A 137 -12.80 -14.31 2.80
C LEU A 137 -13.29 -15.40 3.74
N SER A 138 -12.38 -15.99 4.53
CA SER A 138 -12.75 -16.88 5.64
C SER A 138 -13.17 -16.06 6.88
N SER A 139 -13.82 -16.71 7.86
CA SER A 139 -14.12 -16.08 9.15
C SER A 139 -12.87 -15.58 9.84
N ILE A 140 -11.76 -16.32 9.79
CA ILE A 140 -10.47 -15.90 10.34
C ILE A 140 -9.97 -14.61 9.67
N HIS A 141 -10.13 -14.48 8.36
CA HIS A 141 -9.77 -13.25 7.65
C HIS A 141 -10.61 -12.06 8.13
N LEU A 142 -11.91 -12.23 8.25
CA LEU A 142 -12.83 -11.19 8.71
C LEU A 142 -12.55 -10.76 10.14
N GLU A 143 -12.30 -11.71 11.04
CA GLU A 143 -11.91 -11.42 12.43
C GLU A 143 -10.59 -10.65 12.51
N ASN A 144 -9.58 -11.06 11.74
CA ASN A 144 -8.30 -10.37 11.71
C ASN A 144 -8.41 -8.94 11.15
N LEU A 145 -9.22 -8.72 10.11
CA LEU A 145 -9.49 -7.38 9.59
C LEU A 145 -10.17 -6.50 10.64
N LEU A 146 -11.16 -7.04 11.35
CA LEU A 146 -11.84 -6.32 12.43
C LEU A 146 -10.88 -5.98 13.58
N ARG A 147 -10.06 -6.95 14.03
CA ARG A 147 -9.05 -6.72 15.08
C ARG A 147 -8.04 -5.65 14.67
N LEU A 148 -7.58 -5.68 13.42
CA LEU A 148 -6.63 -4.69 12.90
C LEU A 148 -7.26 -3.29 12.85
N ARG A 149 -8.52 -3.18 12.41
CA ARG A 149 -9.27 -1.93 12.42
C ARG A 149 -9.44 -1.38 13.84
N ASN A 150 -9.79 -2.23 14.80
CA ASN A 150 -9.93 -1.86 16.21
C ASN A 150 -8.59 -1.45 16.85
N ALA A 151 -7.47 -1.99 16.36
CA ALA A 151 -6.13 -1.57 16.78
C ALA A 151 -5.72 -0.19 16.24
N GLY A 152 -6.49 0.40 15.32
CA GLY A 152 -6.29 1.76 14.81
C GLY A 152 -5.80 1.85 13.36
N ALA A 153 -5.67 0.73 12.65
CA ALA A 153 -5.34 0.78 11.23
C ALA A 153 -6.54 1.19 10.37
N ASP A 154 -6.28 1.89 9.28
CA ASP A 154 -7.26 2.06 8.22
C ASP A 154 -7.22 0.84 7.29
N VAL A 155 -8.33 0.12 7.23
CA VAL A 155 -8.50 -1.05 6.35
C VAL A 155 -9.28 -0.59 5.11
N ILE A 156 -8.58 -0.44 3.99
CA ILE A 156 -9.15 -0.03 2.71
C ILE A 156 -9.06 -1.23 1.77
N ALA A 157 -10.15 -2.00 1.69
CA ALA A 157 -10.17 -3.15 0.81
C ALA A 157 -10.00 -2.75 -0.66
N ALA A 158 -9.31 -3.59 -1.45
CA ALA A 158 -9.12 -3.39 -2.88
C ALA A 158 -10.43 -3.66 -3.64
N MET A 159 -11.45 -2.85 -3.35
CA MET A 159 -12.82 -2.94 -3.88
C MET A 159 -13.17 -1.61 -4.58
N PRO A 160 -12.89 -1.49 -5.88
CA PRO A 160 -13.21 -0.27 -6.63
C PRO A 160 -14.72 -0.07 -6.77
N ALA A 161 -15.15 1.18 -6.85
CA ALA A 161 -16.54 1.52 -7.14
C ALA A 161 -16.77 1.67 -8.66
N PHE A 162 -18.02 1.66 -9.09
CA PHE A 162 -18.42 1.78 -10.50
C PHE A 162 -19.26 3.01 -10.80
N TYR A 163 -19.63 3.79 -9.78
CA TYR A 163 -20.53 4.95 -9.95
C TYR A 163 -19.91 6.10 -10.78
N HIS A 164 -18.58 6.15 -10.86
CA HIS A 164 -17.85 7.13 -11.68
C HIS A 164 -17.66 6.66 -13.14
N LEU A 165 -18.36 5.57 -13.54
CA LEU A 165 -18.36 5.01 -14.90
C LEU A 165 -16.96 4.71 -15.45
N PRO A 166 -16.12 3.92 -14.75
CA PRO A 166 -14.76 3.62 -15.18
C PRO A 166 -14.75 2.96 -16.55
N GLN A 167 -13.84 3.40 -17.43
CA GLN A 167 -13.71 2.88 -18.79
C GLN A 167 -12.50 1.95 -18.93
N THR A 168 -11.57 2.05 -18.02
CA THR A 168 -10.30 1.31 -18.03
C THR A 168 -10.05 0.63 -16.69
N ILE A 169 -9.12 -0.33 -16.69
CA ILE A 169 -8.63 -0.91 -15.42
C ILE A 169 -7.90 0.16 -14.59
N ASP A 170 -7.21 1.11 -15.24
CA ASP A 170 -6.51 2.19 -14.53
C ASP A 170 -7.49 3.09 -13.75
N ASP A 171 -8.69 3.32 -14.25
CA ASP A 171 -9.74 4.07 -13.53
C ASP A 171 -10.15 3.36 -12.24
N LEU A 172 -10.27 2.02 -12.28
CA LEU A 172 -10.57 1.21 -11.10
C LEU A 172 -9.42 1.23 -10.09
N VAL A 173 -8.18 1.17 -10.60
CA VAL A 173 -6.96 1.26 -9.78
C VAL A 173 -6.86 2.65 -9.14
N ALA A 174 -7.10 3.70 -9.92
CA ALA A 174 -7.06 5.09 -9.47
C ALA A 174 -8.05 5.37 -8.33
N PHE A 175 -9.25 4.78 -8.39
CA PHE A 175 -10.24 4.90 -7.31
C PHE A 175 -9.70 4.40 -5.98
N VAL A 176 -9.17 3.17 -5.92
CA VAL A 176 -8.64 2.60 -4.67
C VAL A 176 -7.41 3.37 -4.19
N ALA A 177 -6.49 3.70 -5.11
CA ALA A 177 -5.30 4.48 -4.78
C ALA A 177 -5.65 5.86 -4.21
N GLY A 178 -6.64 6.55 -4.79
CA GLY A 178 -7.15 7.82 -4.29
C GLY A 178 -7.69 7.70 -2.86
N ARG A 179 -8.47 6.66 -2.55
CA ARG A 179 -8.96 6.41 -1.18
C ARG A 179 -7.85 6.18 -0.17
N VAL A 180 -6.76 5.52 -0.58
CA VAL A 180 -5.57 5.32 0.25
C VAL A 180 -4.88 6.66 0.53
N LEU A 181 -4.67 7.48 -0.49
CA LEU A 181 -4.02 8.78 -0.38
C LEU A 181 -4.85 9.77 0.44
N ASP A 182 -6.17 9.81 0.25
CA ASP A 182 -7.10 10.58 1.08
C ASP A 182 -6.94 10.24 2.57
N SER A 183 -6.82 8.95 2.90
CA SER A 183 -6.74 8.50 4.30
C SER A 183 -5.48 8.96 5.02
N ILE A 184 -4.41 9.26 4.28
CA ILE A 184 -3.16 9.79 4.82
C ILE A 184 -3.00 11.31 4.64
N GLY A 185 -4.04 11.98 4.12
CA GLY A 185 -4.07 13.43 3.96
C GLY A 185 -3.27 13.95 2.77
N VAL A 186 -3.02 13.13 1.76
CA VAL A 186 -2.41 13.56 0.49
C VAL A 186 -3.52 14.04 -0.45
N ASP A 187 -3.51 15.33 -0.74
CA ASP A 187 -4.54 15.95 -1.59
C ASP A 187 -4.15 15.80 -3.07
N VAL A 188 -4.61 14.70 -3.66
CA VAL A 188 -4.50 14.43 -5.10
C VAL A 188 -5.83 13.91 -5.64
N THR A 189 -6.24 14.40 -6.77
CA THR A 189 -7.45 13.95 -7.45
C THR A 189 -7.09 12.88 -8.48
N LEU A 190 -7.23 11.61 -8.14
CA LEU A 190 -6.97 10.48 -9.04
C LEU A 190 -8.23 9.98 -9.73
N HIS A 191 -9.40 10.32 -9.24
CA HIS A 191 -10.70 9.94 -9.79
C HIS A 191 -11.73 11.02 -9.47
N GLU A 192 -12.83 11.03 -10.20
CA GLU A 192 -13.93 11.94 -9.96
C GLU A 192 -14.60 11.63 -8.60
N ARG A 193 -14.71 12.65 -7.75
CA ARG A 193 -15.33 12.51 -6.42
C ARG A 193 -16.84 12.59 -6.51
N TRP A 194 -17.54 11.82 -5.69
CA TRP A 194 -19.01 11.85 -5.65
C TRP A 194 -19.52 13.25 -5.32
N GLY A 195 -20.35 13.80 -6.21
CA GLY A 195 -20.99 15.10 -6.04
C GLY A 195 -20.20 16.30 -6.57
N GLU A 196 -18.93 16.14 -6.97
CA GLU A 196 -18.15 17.27 -7.53
C GLU A 196 -18.50 17.58 -8.98
N SER A 197 -18.94 16.61 -9.76
CA SER A 197 -19.34 16.78 -11.17
C SER A 197 -20.73 17.37 -11.35
N GLN A 198 -21.54 17.49 -10.32
CA GLN A 198 -22.92 18.00 -10.41
C GLN A 198 -23.05 19.50 -10.10
N VAL A 199 -21.96 20.19 -9.80
CA VAL A 199 -21.97 21.63 -9.49
C VAL A 199 -21.92 22.50 -10.76
N GLY A 200 -22.14 21.95 -11.93
CA GLY A 200 -22.03 22.69 -13.19
C GLY A 200 -22.97 22.30 -14.33
N ALA A 201 -24.00 21.47 -14.07
CA ALA A 201 -25.01 21.20 -15.09
C ALA A 201 -26.23 22.11 -14.86
N PRO A 202 -26.65 22.93 -15.89
CA PRO A 202 -27.83 23.78 -15.81
C PRO A 202 -29.10 22.96 -15.80
#